data_5dfcc17d616f6b1b84dc5a7fbfa29c4b
#
_entry.id   5dfcc17d616f6b1b84dc5a7fbfa29c4b
#
_cell.length_a   1.000
_cell.length_b   1.000
_cell.length_c   1.000
_cell.angle_alpha   90.00
_cell.angle_beta   90.00
_cell.angle_gamma   90.00
#
_symmetry.space_group_name_H-M   'P 1'
#
loop_
_entity.id
_entity.type
_entity.pdbx_description
1 polymer ?
#
loop_
_entity_poly.entity_id
_entity_poly.type
_entity_poly.pdbx_seq_one_letter_code
_entity_poly.pdbx_strand_id
1 'polypeptide(L)'
;METPLYAIRSLTHVYRGKPVLSIDRLELPRGGIIGVIGPNGSGKSTFLRLAGFVERPTAGELLFDGKPAAPFAPEVRNRVTLLPQEPFLMKRTVLNNVAYGLRIRKTNDHLAERVDKALSYVGLDAKDFAQRPSYALSGGEAQRVALAARLILKPEVLLLDEPTANVDAVSAQLIQDAALKAQRDWGTTLVIASHDWQWLYEVSDTVLHLFKGRFFGTGRENIVFGPWDLWENGSWGKKLADGQLLRASQPPTSDAAAVVADIRLLNGKTSSASGSTDCTLSGTITRLALEKASGEVRASILVAGVPLTIVLPQQQIREQALYPGRRVSLAYNWPSIRWA
;
A
#
# COMPACT_ATOMS: atom_id res chain seq x y z
N MET A 1 -1.50 -18.89 -17.66
CA MET A 1 -1.25 -17.75 -16.74
C MET A 1 -2.26 -16.68 -17.08
N GLU A 2 -2.98 -16.17 -16.12
CA GLU A 2 -3.92 -15.06 -16.35
C GLU A 2 -3.15 -13.80 -16.75
N THR A 3 -3.71 -13.05 -17.70
CA THR A 3 -3.12 -11.78 -18.14
C THR A 3 -3.18 -10.77 -16.99
N PRO A 4 -2.06 -10.13 -16.60
CA PRO A 4 -2.08 -9.15 -15.53
C PRO A 4 -2.97 -7.96 -15.91
N LEU A 5 -3.65 -7.36 -14.92
CA LEU A 5 -4.49 -6.20 -15.15
C LEU A 5 -3.67 -4.98 -15.57
N TYR A 6 -2.53 -4.78 -14.92
CA TYR A 6 -1.52 -3.80 -15.34
C TYR A 6 -0.22 -4.52 -15.67
N ALA A 7 0.41 -4.10 -16.76
CA ALA A 7 1.80 -4.42 -17.07
C ALA A 7 2.56 -3.14 -17.42
N ILE A 8 3.63 -2.89 -16.67
CA ILE A 8 4.50 -1.72 -16.84
C ILE A 8 5.85 -2.22 -17.30
N ARG A 9 6.43 -1.56 -18.33
CA ARG A 9 7.72 -1.94 -18.92
C ARG A 9 8.55 -0.69 -19.19
N SER A 10 9.76 -0.66 -18.65
CA SER A 10 10.75 0.42 -18.83
C SER A 10 10.15 1.83 -18.70
N LEU A 11 9.20 1.99 -17.77
CA LEU A 11 8.47 3.23 -17.57
C LEU A 11 9.34 4.24 -16.84
N THR A 12 9.46 5.43 -17.40
CA THR A 12 10.06 6.58 -16.74
C THR A 12 9.11 7.76 -16.71
N HIS A 13 9.16 8.52 -15.62
CA HIS A 13 8.39 9.76 -15.52
C HIS A 13 9.24 10.87 -14.92
N VAL A 14 9.19 12.05 -15.55
CA VAL A 14 10.06 13.19 -15.24
C VAL A 14 9.20 14.43 -15.04
N TYR A 15 9.36 15.12 -13.91
CA TYR A 15 8.79 16.45 -13.68
C TYR A 15 9.90 17.51 -13.73
N ARG A 16 9.77 18.48 -14.59
CA ARG A 16 10.69 19.63 -14.72
C ARG A 16 12.16 19.19 -14.79
N GLY A 17 12.45 18.17 -15.58
CA GLY A 17 13.79 17.62 -15.77
C GLY A 17 14.29 16.69 -14.64
N LYS A 18 13.53 16.48 -13.57
CA LYS A 18 13.91 15.58 -12.48
C LYS A 18 13.16 14.24 -12.63
N PRO A 19 13.86 13.10 -12.69
CA PRO A 19 13.22 11.79 -12.71
C PRO A 19 12.52 11.54 -11.36
N VAL A 20 11.24 11.16 -11.43
CA VAL A 20 10.41 10.86 -10.26
C VAL A 20 10.08 9.38 -10.18
N LEU A 21 9.93 8.70 -11.32
CA LEU A 21 9.71 7.27 -11.39
C LEU A 21 10.60 6.63 -12.46
N SER A 22 11.12 5.45 -12.15
CA SER A 22 11.85 4.57 -13.05
C SER A 22 11.49 3.13 -12.70
N ILE A 23 10.61 2.51 -13.49
CA ILE A 23 10.04 1.19 -13.24
C ILE A 23 10.42 0.28 -14.40
N ASP A 24 11.33 -0.66 -14.18
CA ASP A 24 11.80 -1.56 -15.23
C ASP A 24 10.69 -2.54 -15.64
N ARG A 25 10.09 -3.20 -14.67
CA ARG A 25 8.95 -4.11 -14.86
C ARG A 25 8.10 -4.17 -13.61
N LEU A 26 6.78 -4.08 -13.79
CA LEU A 26 5.80 -4.29 -12.73
C LEU A 26 4.52 -4.87 -13.33
N GLU A 27 3.98 -5.90 -12.69
CA GLU A 27 2.70 -6.50 -13.05
C GLU A 27 1.78 -6.48 -11.83
N LEU A 28 0.54 -6.03 -12.02
CA LEU A 28 -0.47 -6.03 -10.97
C LEU A 28 -1.60 -6.98 -11.36
N PRO A 29 -1.98 -7.92 -10.48
CA PRO A 29 -3.06 -8.86 -10.75
C PRO A 29 -4.43 -8.20 -10.68
N ARG A 30 -5.43 -8.85 -11.24
CA ARG A 30 -6.85 -8.45 -11.13
C ARG A 30 -7.45 -8.91 -9.81
N GLY A 31 -8.35 -8.10 -9.23
CA GLY A 31 -9.15 -8.46 -8.06
C GLY A 31 -8.40 -8.51 -6.73
N GLY A 32 -7.09 -8.21 -6.73
CA GLY A 32 -6.27 -8.21 -5.52
C GLY A 32 -6.21 -6.85 -4.82
N ILE A 33 -5.63 -6.84 -3.63
CA ILE A 33 -5.31 -5.64 -2.84
C ILE A 33 -3.81 -5.45 -2.86
N ILE A 34 -3.36 -4.34 -3.46
CA ILE A 34 -1.95 -3.99 -3.60
C ILE A 34 -1.67 -2.78 -2.72
N GLY A 35 -0.85 -2.96 -1.69
CA GLY A 35 -0.31 -1.86 -0.89
C GLY A 35 0.93 -1.26 -1.54
N VAL A 36 1.06 0.06 -1.49
CA VAL A 36 2.25 0.80 -1.94
C VAL A 36 2.78 1.62 -0.78
N ILE A 37 3.94 1.26 -0.28
CA ILE A 37 4.59 1.96 0.83
C ILE A 37 5.90 2.59 0.38
N GLY A 38 6.31 3.63 1.09
CA GLY A 38 7.55 4.35 0.83
C GLY A 38 7.56 5.71 1.50
N PRO A 39 8.73 6.34 1.67
CA PRO A 39 8.85 7.66 2.29
C PRO A 39 8.14 8.73 1.46
N ASN A 40 7.98 9.92 2.07
CA ASN A 40 7.48 11.09 1.35
C ASN A 40 8.42 11.44 0.19
N GLY A 41 7.83 11.79 -0.96
CA GLY A 41 8.61 12.08 -2.17
C GLY A 41 9.13 10.86 -2.92
N SER A 42 8.82 9.62 -2.49
CA SER A 42 9.26 8.42 -3.20
C SER A 42 8.60 8.20 -4.56
N GLY A 43 7.48 8.90 -4.85
CA GLY A 43 6.75 8.80 -6.11
C GLY A 43 5.39 8.08 -6.03
N LYS A 44 4.88 7.74 -4.83
CA LYS A 44 3.61 7.00 -4.66
C LYS A 44 2.43 7.66 -5.40
N SER A 45 2.17 8.94 -5.13
CA SER A 45 1.09 9.68 -5.78
C SER A 45 1.28 9.80 -7.29
N THR A 46 2.53 9.94 -7.76
CA THR A 46 2.86 9.96 -9.19
C THR A 46 2.55 8.60 -9.82
N PHE A 47 2.95 7.51 -9.17
CA PHE A 47 2.60 6.15 -9.61
C PHE A 47 1.09 5.97 -9.73
N LEU A 48 0.32 6.37 -8.70
CA LEU A 48 -1.14 6.27 -8.74
C LEU A 48 -1.78 7.13 -9.83
N ARG A 49 -1.24 8.33 -10.12
CA ARG A 49 -1.73 9.17 -11.24
C ARG A 49 -1.47 8.54 -12.60
N LEU A 50 -0.31 7.90 -12.78
CA LEU A 50 -0.01 7.15 -14.01
C LEU A 50 -0.91 5.92 -14.13
N ALA A 51 -1.02 5.11 -13.08
CA ALA A 51 -1.91 3.94 -13.03
C ALA A 51 -3.39 4.32 -13.19
N GLY A 52 -3.77 5.52 -12.74
CA GLY A 52 -5.10 6.11 -12.93
C GLY A 52 -5.35 6.70 -14.30
N PHE A 53 -4.38 6.67 -15.19
CA PHE A 53 -4.44 7.30 -16.52
C PHE A 53 -4.83 8.78 -16.45
N VAL A 54 -4.42 9.47 -15.39
CA VAL A 54 -4.55 10.92 -15.23
C VAL A 54 -3.38 11.64 -15.93
N GLU A 55 -2.21 11.00 -15.87
CA GLU A 55 -0.98 11.49 -16.50
C GLU A 55 -0.41 10.45 -17.48
N ARG A 56 0.39 10.91 -18.44
CA ARG A 56 1.12 10.05 -19.37
C ARG A 56 2.55 9.86 -18.86
N PRO A 57 3.12 8.66 -18.89
CA PRO A 57 4.54 8.47 -18.62
C PRO A 57 5.38 9.24 -19.64
N THR A 58 6.57 9.68 -19.23
CA THR A 58 7.51 10.38 -20.11
C THR A 58 8.07 9.43 -21.17
N ALA A 59 8.35 8.17 -20.76
CA ALA A 59 8.77 7.11 -21.67
C ALA A 59 8.35 5.74 -21.10
N GLY A 60 8.46 4.69 -21.93
CA GLY A 60 8.09 3.33 -21.58
C GLY A 60 6.61 3.02 -21.82
N GLU A 61 6.18 1.86 -21.37
CA GLU A 61 4.84 1.32 -21.64
C GLU A 61 4.04 1.11 -20.36
N LEU A 62 2.77 1.49 -20.43
CA LEU A 62 1.75 1.16 -19.44
C LEU A 62 0.59 0.47 -20.17
N LEU A 63 0.49 -0.85 -19.96
CA LEU A 63 -0.58 -1.68 -20.51
C LEU A 63 -1.66 -1.88 -19.45
N PHE A 64 -2.90 -1.82 -19.88
CA PHE A 64 -4.08 -2.14 -19.10
C PHE A 64 -4.87 -3.24 -19.80
N ASP A 65 -5.07 -4.36 -19.11
CA ASP A 65 -5.76 -5.53 -19.69
C ASP A 65 -5.09 -6.00 -20.99
N GLY A 66 -3.74 -6.01 -20.98
CA GLY A 66 -2.90 -6.41 -22.10
C GLY A 66 -2.81 -5.42 -23.27
N LYS A 67 -3.47 -4.24 -23.19
CA LYS A 67 -3.51 -3.23 -24.27
C LYS A 67 -2.84 -1.92 -23.82
N PRO A 68 -2.11 -1.23 -24.71
CA PRO A 68 -1.65 0.12 -24.44
C PRO A 68 -2.83 1.04 -24.12
N ALA A 69 -2.74 1.80 -23.05
CA ALA A 69 -3.78 2.73 -22.66
C ALA A 69 -3.26 4.16 -22.53
N ALA A 70 -4.02 5.10 -23.08
CA ALA A 70 -3.71 6.52 -23.00
C ALA A 70 -4.49 7.20 -21.87
N PRO A 71 -3.99 8.32 -21.33
CA PRO A 71 -4.74 9.13 -20.36
C PRO A 71 -6.11 9.52 -20.89
N PHE A 72 -7.10 9.41 -20.01
CA PHE A 72 -8.51 9.74 -20.26
C PHE A 72 -9.19 8.96 -21.41
N ALA A 73 -8.54 7.93 -21.96
CA ALA A 73 -9.13 7.08 -22.98
C ALA A 73 -10.42 6.42 -22.48
N PRO A 74 -11.47 6.28 -23.32
CA PRO A 74 -12.75 5.69 -22.92
C PRO A 74 -12.60 4.29 -22.30
N GLU A 75 -11.65 3.50 -22.78
CA GLU A 75 -11.37 2.12 -22.38
C GLU A 75 -10.97 2.01 -20.91
N VAL A 76 -10.32 3.04 -20.36
CA VAL A 76 -9.82 3.08 -18.98
C VAL A 76 -10.62 4.01 -18.08
N ARG A 77 -11.09 5.14 -18.61
CA ARG A 77 -11.80 6.19 -17.84
C ARG A 77 -13.02 5.68 -17.08
N ASN A 78 -13.70 4.68 -17.62
CA ASN A 78 -14.87 4.10 -17.01
C ASN A 78 -14.57 2.91 -16.09
N ARG A 79 -13.34 2.40 -16.12
CA ARG A 79 -12.91 1.20 -15.36
C ARG A 79 -12.04 1.55 -14.17
N VAL A 80 -11.29 2.65 -14.23
CA VAL A 80 -10.33 3.06 -13.21
C VAL A 80 -10.75 4.36 -12.56
N THR A 81 -10.69 4.44 -11.23
CA THR A 81 -10.92 5.69 -10.49
C THR A 81 -9.82 5.91 -9.46
N LEU A 82 -9.48 7.18 -9.23
CA LEU A 82 -8.49 7.61 -8.24
C LEU A 82 -9.17 8.48 -7.17
N LEU A 83 -8.97 8.13 -5.91
CA LEU A 83 -9.21 9.01 -4.77
C LEU A 83 -7.87 9.64 -4.38
N PRO A 84 -7.66 10.93 -4.62
CA PRO A 84 -6.43 11.62 -4.22
C PRO A 84 -6.42 11.88 -2.70
N GLN A 85 -5.24 12.17 -2.16
CA GLN A 85 -5.03 12.47 -0.74
C GLN A 85 -5.93 13.61 -0.25
N GLU A 86 -6.00 14.71 -1.01
CA GLU A 86 -6.94 15.79 -0.73
C GLU A 86 -8.22 15.58 -1.54
N PRO A 87 -9.40 15.45 -0.90
CA PRO A 87 -10.63 15.24 -1.61
C PRO A 87 -11.04 16.51 -2.35
N PHE A 88 -11.18 16.41 -3.65
CA PHE A 88 -11.74 17.51 -4.43
C PHE A 88 -13.24 17.30 -4.61
N LEU A 89 -14.02 18.17 -3.96
CA LEU A 89 -15.47 18.26 -4.13
C LEU A 89 -15.83 19.58 -4.82
N MET A 90 -16.73 19.51 -5.79
CA MET A 90 -17.27 20.69 -6.43
C MET A 90 -18.16 21.46 -5.43
N LYS A 91 -18.25 22.79 -5.55
CA LYS A 91 -19.14 23.65 -4.74
C LYS A 91 -20.61 23.38 -5.06
N ARG A 92 -21.10 22.18 -4.70
CA ARG A 92 -22.45 21.64 -4.94
C ARG A 92 -22.89 20.83 -3.72
N THR A 93 -24.14 20.35 -3.73
CA THR A 93 -24.59 19.40 -2.71
C THR A 93 -23.82 18.08 -2.78
N VAL A 94 -23.83 17.33 -1.69
CA VAL A 94 -23.28 15.97 -1.61
C VAL A 94 -23.89 15.08 -2.70
N LEU A 95 -25.21 15.07 -2.84
CA LEU A 95 -25.91 14.33 -3.89
C LEU A 95 -25.32 14.64 -5.27
N ASN A 96 -25.13 15.91 -5.59
CA ASN A 96 -24.61 16.33 -6.90
C ASN A 96 -23.14 16.00 -7.10
N ASN A 97 -22.35 15.91 -6.03
CA ASN A 97 -20.97 15.44 -6.09
C ASN A 97 -20.92 13.93 -6.32
N VAL A 98 -21.68 13.14 -5.56
CA VAL A 98 -21.71 11.68 -5.67
C VAL A 98 -22.27 11.25 -7.01
N ALA A 99 -23.36 11.88 -7.48
CA ALA A 99 -24.01 11.55 -8.75
C ALA A 99 -23.22 12.00 -10.00
N TYR A 100 -22.20 12.83 -9.85
CA TYR A 100 -21.56 13.49 -10.99
C TYR A 100 -21.00 12.53 -12.03
N GLY A 101 -20.30 11.48 -11.59
CA GLY A 101 -19.73 10.49 -12.49
C GLY A 101 -20.80 9.71 -13.28
N LEU A 102 -21.94 9.40 -12.67
CA LEU A 102 -23.07 8.74 -13.35
C LEU A 102 -23.68 9.64 -14.42
N ARG A 103 -23.82 10.94 -14.13
CA ARG A 103 -24.35 11.92 -15.10
C ARG A 103 -23.45 12.05 -16.32
N ILE A 104 -22.10 12.10 -16.12
CA ILE A 104 -21.17 12.11 -17.25
C ILE A 104 -21.25 10.84 -18.09
N ARG A 105 -21.45 9.68 -17.43
CA ARG A 105 -21.64 8.38 -18.11
C ARG A 105 -23.02 8.22 -18.71
N LYS A 106 -23.93 9.19 -18.53
CA LYS A 106 -25.34 9.13 -18.96
C LYS A 106 -26.08 7.91 -18.43
N THR A 107 -25.74 7.44 -17.22
CA THR A 107 -26.35 6.30 -16.53
C THR A 107 -27.14 6.80 -15.32
N ASN A 108 -28.25 7.52 -15.58
CA ASN A 108 -29.01 8.25 -14.55
C ASN A 108 -30.15 7.43 -13.94
N ASP A 109 -30.32 6.18 -14.33
CA ASP A 109 -31.37 5.32 -13.81
C ASP A 109 -31.23 5.12 -12.31
N HIS A 110 -32.34 5.27 -11.59
CA HIS A 110 -32.41 5.11 -10.13
C HIS A 110 -31.36 5.95 -9.35
N LEU A 111 -31.08 7.18 -9.84
CA LEU A 111 -29.99 8.01 -9.35
C LEU A 111 -30.03 8.24 -7.83
N ALA A 112 -31.21 8.54 -7.29
CA ALA A 112 -31.36 8.80 -5.86
C ALA A 112 -31.06 7.56 -5.01
N GLU A 113 -31.56 6.40 -5.41
CA GLU A 113 -31.30 5.12 -4.74
C GLU A 113 -29.80 4.73 -4.80
N ARG A 114 -29.16 4.97 -5.96
CA ARG A 114 -27.74 4.69 -6.12
C ARG A 114 -26.86 5.61 -5.26
N VAL A 115 -27.25 6.89 -5.13
CA VAL A 115 -26.56 7.84 -4.24
C VAL A 115 -26.74 7.44 -2.79
N ASP A 116 -27.96 7.07 -2.37
CA ASP A 116 -28.25 6.58 -1.03
C ASP A 116 -27.38 5.37 -0.68
N LYS A 117 -27.33 4.36 -1.53
CA LYS A 117 -26.46 3.18 -1.37
C LYS A 117 -24.98 3.56 -1.28
N ALA A 118 -24.51 4.48 -2.11
CA ALA A 118 -23.13 4.89 -2.11
C ALA A 118 -22.74 5.66 -0.84
N LEU A 119 -23.63 6.50 -0.32
CA LEU A 119 -23.44 7.19 0.96
C LEU A 119 -23.47 6.20 2.13
N SER A 120 -24.42 5.29 2.14
CA SER A 120 -24.49 4.21 3.14
C SER A 120 -23.22 3.36 3.18
N TYR A 121 -22.59 3.12 2.03
CA TYR A 121 -21.32 2.37 1.93
C TYR A 121 -20.19 3.00 2.73
N VAL A 122 -20.20 4.31 2.86
CA VAL A 122 -19.19 5.09 3.59
C VAL A 122 -19.68 5.59 4.95
N GLY A 123 -20.78 5.03 5.47
CA GLY A 123 -21.35 5.37 6.78
C GLY A 123 -21.95 6.79 6.85
N LEU A 124 -22.58 7.26 5.76
CA LEU A 124 -23.30 8.53 5.72
C LEU A 124 -24.79 8.26 5.40
N ASP A 125 -25.70 8.80 6.23
CA ASP A 125 -27.13 8.74 5.94
C ASP A 125 -27.49 9.79 4.87
N ALA A 126 -28.10 9.35 3.76
CA ALA A 126 -28.48 10.26 2.70
C ALA A 126 -29.53 11.29 3.12
N LYS A 127 -30.38 10.97 4.09
CA LYS A 127 -31.38 11.92 4.63
C LYS A 127 -30.72 13.15 5.23
N ASP A 128 -29.62 12.94 5.92
CA ASP A 128 -28.88 14.00 6.60
C ASP A 128 -27.87 14.71 5.70
N PHE A 129 -27.29 13.96 4.74
CA PHE A 129 -26.13 14.44 4.00
C PHE A 129 -26.42 14.87 2.57
N ALA A 130 -27.38 14.22 1.86
CA ALA A 130 -27.53 14.41 0.41
C ALA A 130 -27.69 15.87 -0.02
N GLN A 131 -28.40 16.69 0.77
CA GLN A 131 -28.65 18.10 0.47
C GLN A 131 -27.62 19.05 1.07
N ARG A 132 -26.70 18.56 1.92
CA ARG A 132 -25.66 19.44 2.48
C ARG A 132 -24.74 19.95 1.38
N PRO A 133 -24.36 21.22 1.42
CA PRO A 133 -23.34 21.76 0.53
C PRO A 133 -21.96 21.21 0.92
N SER A 134 -21.10 20.95 -0.06
CA SER A 134 -19.78 20.34 0.16
C SER A 134 -18.87 21.13 1.12
N TYR A 135 -19.02 22.44 1.17
CA TYR A 135 -18.24 23.31 2.06
C TYR A 135 -18.67 23.25 3.54
N ALA A 136 -19.80 22.61 3.84
CA ALA A 136 -20.29 22.42 5.21
C ALA A 136 -19.88 21.04 5.80
N LEU A 137 -19.03 20.30 5.11
CA LEU A 137 -18.53 18.99 5.53
C LEU A 137 -17.24 19.13 6.34
N SER A 138 -17.07 18.32 7.36
CA SER A 138 -15.77 18.09 7.99
C SER A 138 -14.79 17.42 7.02
N GLY A 139 -13.49 17.42 7.34
CA GLY A 139 -12.48 16.76 6.51
C GLY A 139 -12.77 15.27 6.28
N GLY A 140 -13.12 14.55 7.35
CA GLY A 140 -13.47 13.12 7.27
C GLY A 140 -14.78 12.86 6.51
N GLU A 141 -15.79 13.72 6.65
CA GLU A 141 -17.02 13.64 5.87
C GLU A 141 -16.77 13.92 4.38
N ALA A 142 -15.94 14.92 4.06
CA ALA A 142 -15.58 15.25 2.68
C ALA A 142 -14.83 14.09 2.02
N GLN A 143 -13.90 13.45 2.75
CA GLN A 143 -13.16 12.28 2.24
C GLN A 143 -14.10 11.10 1.99
N ARG A 144 -15.03 10.83 2.90
CA ARG A 144 -16.04 9.77 2.72
C ARG A 144 -16.98 10.06 1.55
N VAL A 145 -17.44 11.29 1.38
CA VAL A 145 -18.24 11.70 0.21
C VAL A 145 -17.44 11.55 -1.09
N ALA A 146 -16.16 11.92 -1.08
CA ALA A 146 -15.30 11.72 -2.23
C ALA A 146 -15.09 10.24 -2.57
N LEU A 147 -14.98 9.38 -1.57
CA LEU A 147 -14.95 7.92 -1.78
C LEU A 147 -16.27 7.41 -2.33
N ALA A 148 -17.43 7.81 -1.77
CA ALA A 148 -18.75 7.44 -2.27
C ALA A 148 -18.95 7.79 -3.76
N ALA A 149 -18.44 8.98 -4.17
CA ALA A 149 -18.46 9.43 -5.57
C ALA A 149 -17.64 8.53 -6.53
N ARG A 150 -16.70 7.75 -6.01
CA ARG A 150 -15.94 6.73 -6.78
C ARG A 150 -16.64 5.38 -6.72
N LEU A 151 -17.10 4.97 -5.56
CA LEU A 151 -17.75 3.67 -5.34
C LEU A 151 -19.08 3.54 -6.09
N ILE A 152 -19.84 4.63 -6.26
CA ILE A 152 -21.09 4.63 -7.02
C ILE A 152 -20.91 4.16 -8.48
N LEU A 153 -19.69 4.31 -9.02
CA LEU A 153 -19.32 3.91 -10.37
C LEU A 153 -18.99 2.42 -10.47
N LYS A 154 -18.88 1.70 -9.36
CA LYS A 154 -18.42 0.30 -9.27
C LYS A 154 -17.17 0.07 -10.12
N PRO A 155 -16.05 0.74 -9.83
CA PRO A 155 -14.87 0.68 -10.68
C PRO A 155 -14.23 -0.72 -10.63
N GLU A 156 -13.62 -1.13 -11.71
CA GLU A 156 -12.78 -2.33 -11.76
C GLU A 156 -11.48 -2.12 -10.97
N VAL A 157 -10.96 -0.89 -10.99
CA VAL A 157 -9.78 -0.48 -10.21
C VAL A 157 -10.09 0.76 -9.40
N LEU A 158 -9.83 0.69 -8.11
CA LEU A 158 -9.89 1.83 -7.19
C LEU A 158 -8.48 2.10 -6.66
N LEU A 159 -7.95 3.26 -7.04
CA LEU A 159 -6.66 3.76 -6.58
C LEU A 159 -6.90 4.71 -5.42
N LEU A 160 -6.20 4.51 -4.31
CA LEU A 160 -6.36 5.28 -3.08
C LEU A 160 -5.01 5.89 -2.69
N ASP A 161 -4.91 7.21 -2.74
CA ASP A 161 -3.70 7.95 -2.36
C ASP A 161 -3.89 8.53 -0.96
N GLU A 162 -3.25 7.93 0.05
CA GLU A 162 -3.33 8.31 1.46
C GLU A 162 -4.78 8.53 1.94
N PRO A 163 -5.70 7.56 1.75
CA PRO A 163 -7.14 7.79 1.89
C PRO A 163 -7.58 8.15 3.31
N THR A 164 -6.75 7.85 4.31
CA THR A 164 -7.01 8.09 5.74
C THR A 164 -6.15 9.20 6.33
N ALA A 165 -5.36 9.91 5.50
CA ALA A 165 -4.57 11.03 5.98
C ALA A 165 -5.47 12.20 6.42
N ASN A 166 -5.13 12.80 7.56
CA ASN A 166 -5.80 14.00 8.10
C ASN A 166 -7.30 13.82 8.40
N VAL A 167 -7.76 12.60 8.65
CA VAL A 167 -9.13 12.33 9.11
C VAL A 167 -9.10 11.71 10.52
N ASP A 168 -10.23 11.82 11.22
CA ASP A 168 -10.40 11.17 12.52
C ASP A 168 -10.42 9.64 12.41
N ALA A 169 -10.17 8.94 13.52
CA ALA A 169 -10.07 7.49 13.55
C ALA A 169 -11.35 6.77 13.09
N VAL A 170 -12.53 7.33 13.39
CA VAL A 170 -13.80 6.75 12.98
C VAL A 170 -13.98 6.87 11.47
N SER A 171 -13.71 8.04 10.90
CA SER A 171 -13.72 8.24 9.45
C SER A 171 -12.68 7.37 8.74
N ALA A 172 -11.48 7.22 9.32
CA ALA A 172 -10.44 6.35 8.78
C ALA A 172 -10.93 4.89 8.67
N GLN A 173 -11.50 4.34 9.74
CA GLN A 173 -12.04 2.98 9.75
C GLN A 173 -13.16 2.80 8.71
N LEU A 174 -14.10 3.75 8.61
CA LEU A 174 -15.20 3.68 7.63
C LEU A 174 -14.68 3.72 6.18
N ILE A 175 -13.64 4.50 5.90
CA ILE A 175 -13.00 4.56 4.58
C ILE A 175 -12.33 3.21 4.25
N GLN A 176 -11.59 2.65 5.20
CA GLN A 176 -10.93 1.35 5.06
C GLN A 176 -11.95 0.24 4.81
N ASP A 177 -13.00 0.16 5.63
CA ASP A 177 -14.06 -0.84 5.51
C ASP A 177 -14.79 -0.75 4.17
N ALA A 178 -15.10 0.47 3.71
CA ALA A 178 -15.77 0.69 2.43
C ALA A 178 -14.90 0.24 1.25
N ALA A 179 -13.59 0.50 1.27
CA ALA A 179 -12.67 0.05 0.23
C ALA A 179 -12.59 -1.49 0.20
N LEU A 180 -12.38 -2.12 1.36
CA LEU A 180 -12.32 -3.60 1.45
C LEU A 180 -13.64 -4.26 1.08
N LYS A 181 -14.77 -3.64 1.42
CA LYS A 181 -16.09 -4.12 1.03
C LYS A 181 -16.28 -4.05 -0.49
N ALA A 182 -15.81 -3.00 -1.16
CA ALA A 182 -15.87 -2.90 -2.62
C ALA A 182 -15.07 -4.01 -3.31
N GLN A 183 -13.91 -4.38 -2.76
CA GLN A 183 -13.14 -5.51 -3.27
C GLN A 183 -13.89 -6.83 -3.09
N ARG A 184 -14.47 -7.08 -1.90
CA ARG A 184 -15.23 -8.32 -1.63
C ARG A 184 -16.49 -8.44 -2.46
N ASP A 185 -17.28 -7.36 -2.56
CA ASP A 185 -18.61 -7.39 -3.16
C ASP A 185 -18.58 -7.35 -4.70
N TRP A 186 -17.53 -6.71 -5.30
CA TRP A 186 -17.47 -6.45 -6.74
C TRP A 186 -16.19 -6.95 -7.40
N GLY A 187 -15.24 -7.51 -6.66
CA GLY A 187 -13.95 -7.92 -7.19
C GLY A 187 -13.07 -6.72 -7.63
N THR A 188 -13.34 -5.52 -7.11
CA THR A 188 -12.55 -4.33 -7.41
C THR A 188 -11.09 -4.54 -7.05
N THR A 189 -10.17 -4.29 -7.95
CA THR A 189 -8.74 -4.26 -7.66
C THR A 189 -8.43 -2.99 -6.87
N LEU A 190 -7.83 -3.13 -5.70
CA LEU A 190 -7.40 -1.99 -4.87
C LEU A 190 -5.90 -1.76 -5.03
N VAL A 191 -5.50 -0.52 -5.27
CA VAL A 191 -4.09 -0.09 -5.16
C VAL A 191 -4.05 1.06 -4.18
N ILE A 192 -3.44 0.84 -3.02
CA ILE A 192 -3.51 1.74 -1.88
C ILE A 192 -2.12 2.23 -1.52
N ALA A 193 -1.86 3.52 -1.65
CA ALA A 193 -0.69 4.15 -1.07
C ALA A 193 -1.06 4.68 0.32
N SER A 194 -0.32 4.29 1.36
CA SER A 194 -0.55 4.76 2.72
C SER A 194 0.73 4.76 3.56
N HIS A 195 0.75 5.63 4.58
CA HIS A 195 1.73 5.61 5.66
C HIS A 195 1.36 4.62 6.76
N ASP A 196 0.14 4.15 6.81
CA ASP A 196 -0.31 3.11 7.73
C ASP A 196 0.16 1.74 7.21
N TRP A 197 1.44 1.46 7.45
CA TRP A 197 2.05 0.22 7.00
C TRP A 197 1.43 -1.00 7.66
N GLN A 198 1.06 -0.87 8.94
CA GLN A 198 0.45 -1.96 9.68
C GLN A 198 -0.85 -2.40 9.01
N TRP A 199 -1.74 -1.46 8.73
CA TRP A 199 -2.98 -1.76 8.01
C TRP A 199 -2.72 -2.33 6.61
N LEU A 200 -1.79 -1.75 5.83
CA LEU A 200 -1.49 -2.27 4.50
C LEU A 200 -0.97 -3.71 4.54
N TYR A 201 -0.10 -4.05 5.48
CA TYR A 201 0.38 -5.43 5.63
C TYR A 201 -0.72 -6.40 6.10
N GLU A 202 -1.72 -5.91 6.82
CA GLU A 202 -2.86 -6.71 7.28
C GLU A 202 -3.83 -7.05 6.14
N VAL A 203 -4.08 -6.11 5.22
CA VAL A 203 -5.15 -6.26 4.23
C VAL A 203 -4.67 -6.61 2.83
N SER A 204 -3.41 -6.28 2.47
CA SER A 204 -2.90 -6.43 1.11
C SER A 204 -2.46 -7.86 0.81
N ASP A 205 -2.75 -8.32 -0.41
CA ASP A 205 -2.19 -9.57 -0.95
C ASP A 205 -0.71 -9.40 -1.30
N THR A 206 -0.34 -8.19 -1.72
CA THR A 206 1.05 -7.81 -2.04
C THR A 206 1.31 -6.38 -1.58
N VAL A 207 2.47 -6.16 -0.95
CA VAL A 207 2.95 -4.83 -0.57
C VAL A 207 4.19 -4.49 -1.39
N LEU A 208 4.12 -3.41 -2.15
CA LEU A 208 5.20 -2.90 -2.99
C LEU A 208 5.92 -1.77 -2.27
N HIS A 209 7.23 -1.83 -2.25
CA HIS A 209 8.07 -0.81 -1.63
C HIS A 209 8.59 0.14 -2.70
N LEU A 210 8.19 1.40 -2.63
CA LEU A 210 8.63 2.44 -3.55
C LEU A 210 9.66 3.36 -2.87
N PHE A 211 10.86 3.41 -3.40
CA PHE A 211 11.95 4.26 -2.90
C PHE A 211 12.67 4.94 -4.05
N LYS A 212 12.86 6.26 -3.95
CA LYS A 212 13.51 7.09 -5.00
C LYS A 212 13.00 6.77 -6.42
N GLY A 213 11.70 6.59 -6.56
CA GLY A 213 11.05 6.33 -7.83
C GLY A 213 11.16 4.91 -8.38
N ARG A 214 11.72 3.98 -7.62
CA ARG A 214 11.88 2.58 -8.01
C ARG A 214 11.14 1.66 -7.06
N PHE A 215 10.56 0.60 -7.61
CA PHE A 215 10.02 -0.47 -6.79
C PHE A 215 11.12 -1.46 -6.42
N PHE A 216 11.15 -1.80 -5.16
CA PHE A 216 12.06 -2.80 -4.61
C PHE A 216 11.26 -3.99 -4.13
N GLY A 217 11.74 -5.17 -4.45
CA GLY A 217 11.17 -6.40 -4.01
C GLY A 217 9.90 -6.84 -4.71
N THR A 218 9.57 -8.08 -4.46
CA THR A 218 8.35 -8.73 -4.95
C THR A 218 7.26 -8.77 -3.87
N GLY A 219 7.36 -7.90 -2.84
CA GLY A 219 6.50 -7.93 -1.65
C GLY A 219 6.85 -9.04 -0.65
N ARG A 220 7.98 -9.75 -0.86
CA ARG A 220 8.51 -10.79 0.05
C ARG A 220 9.77 -10.36 0.78
N GLU A 221 10.37 -9.25 0.35
CA GLU A 221 11.62 -8.76 0.93
C GLU A 221 11.36 -7.80 2.07
N ASN A 222 12.24 -7.83 3.06
CA ASN A 222 12.20 -6.94 4.20
C ASN A 222 13.01 -5.69 3.87
N ILE A 223 12.34 -4.57 3.63
CA ILE A 223 12.98 -3.30 3.30
C ILE A 223 12.90 -2.36 4.50
N VAL A 224 14.05 -1.91 4.95
CA VAL A 224 14.17 -0.96 6.06
C VAL A 224 14.76 0.34 5.53
N PHE A 225 13.99 1.42 5.66
CA PHE A 225 14.41 2.75 5.23
C PHE A 225 15.30 3.41 6.29
N GLY A 226 16.18 4.30 5.84
CA GLY A 226 16.99 5.15 6.72
C GLY A 226 16.16 6.06 7.66
N PRO A 227 16.78 7.01 8.35
CA PRO A 227 18.22 7.30 8.26
C PRO A 227 19.10 6.19 8.86
N TRP A 228 20.34 6.12 8.37
CA TRP A 228 21.38 5.22 8.86
C TRP A 228 22.51 6.04 9.47
N ASP A 229 22.93 5.69 10.66
CA ASP A 229 23.98 6.36 11.39
C ASP A 229 25.29 5.57 11.31
N LEU A 230 26.41 6.28 11.17
CA LEU A 230 27.74 5.71 11.31
C LEU A 230 28.10 5.64 12.80
N TRP A 231 28.41 4.44 13.30
CA TRP A 231 28.76 4.24 14.69
C TRP A 231 30.29 4.28 14.91
N GLU A 232 30.71 4.49 16.14
CA GLU A 232 32.12 4.62 16.53
C GLU A 232 33.02 3.43 16.11
N ASN A 233 32.43 2.24 16.01
CA ASN A 233 33.09 1.03 15.54
C ASN A 233 33.22 0.93 14.01
N GLY A 234 32.88 1.97 13.27
CA GLY A 234 32.91 2.00 11.80
C GLY A 234 31.80 1.22 11.11
N SER A 235 30.85 0.63 11.85
CA SER A 235 29.67 0.00 11.27
C SER A 235 28.54 1.00 11.12
N TRP A 236 27.66 0.76 10.15
CA TRP A 236 26.43 1.51 9.98
C TRP A 236 25.26 0.81 10.68
N GLY A 237 24.32 1.59 11.15
CA GLY A 237 23.15 1.01 11.77
C GLY A 237 21.99 1.99 11.92
N LYS A 238 20.88 1.42 12.32
CA LYS A 238 19.66 2.15 12.67
C LYS A 238 19.25 1.78 14.07
N LYS A 239 19.10 2.78 14.94
CA LYS A 239 18.49 2.61 16.25
C LYS A 239 16.98 2.62 16.10
N LEU A 240 16.33 1.54 16.55
CA LEU A 240 14.88 1.41 16.53
C LEU A 240 14.26 2.11 17.74
N ALA A 241 12.93 2.30 17.70
CA ALA A 241 12.20 3.06 18.72
C ALA A 241 12.31 2.50 20.14
N ASP A 242 12.53 1.20 20.28
CA ASP A 242 12.71 0.51 21.58
C ASP A 242 14.18 0.36 22.01
N GLY A 243 15.10 0.96 21.27
CA GLY A 243 16.53 0.92 21.52
C GLY A 243 17.28 -0.25 20.89
N GLN A 244 16.59 -1.19 20.23
CA GLN A 244 17.24 -2.24 19.45
C GLN A 244 18.06 -1.64 18.29
N LEU A 245 19.12 -2.33 17.91
CA LEU A 245 20.04 -1.87 16.89
C LEU A 245 20.00 -2.78 15.67
N LEU A 246 19.63 -2.22 14.52
CA LEU A 246 19.73 -2.90 13.24
C LEU A 246 21.06 -2.51 12.60
N ARG A 247 22.02 -3.45 12.56
CA ARG A 247 23.33 -3.27 11.96
C ARG A 247 23.29 -3.54 10.46
N ALA A 248 24.12 -2.84 9.72
CA ALA A 248 24.23 -2.96 8.27
C ALA A 248 25.68 -2.80 7.81
N SER A 249 25.97 -3.28 6.61
CA SER A 249 27.18 -2.89 5.88
C SER A 249 27.11 -1.39 5.55
N GLN A 250 28.24 -0.78 5.28
CA GLN A 250 28.29 0.66 4.98
C GLN A 250 27.37 1.02 3.82
N PRO A 251 26.34 1.87 3.99
CA PRO A 251 25.48 2.29 2.90
C PRO A 251 26.16 3.34 2.01
N PRO A 252 25.74 3.48 0.76
CA PRO A 252 26.24 4.52 -0.14
C PRO A 252 25.85 5.93 0.34
N THR A 253 24.70 6.04 1.05
CA THR A 253 24.19 7.29 1.64
C THR A 253 23.44 6.99 2.93
N SER A 254 23.33 7.97 3.84
CA SER A 254 22.65 7.81 5.13
C SER A 254 21.13 7.51 4.99
N ASP A 255 20.54 7.89 3.87
CA ASP A 255 19.12 7.73 3.57
C ASP A 255 18.81 6.53 2.63
N ALA A 256 19.78 5.64 2.40
CA ALA A 256 19.60 4.44 1.60
C ALA A 256 18.56 3.50 2.22
N ALA A 257 17.91 2.69 1.39
CA ALA A 257 17.07 1.60 1.86
C ALA A 257 17.90 0.32 1.95
N ALA A 258 17.75 -0.41 3.05
CA ALA A 258 18.35 -1.72 3.25
C ALA A 258 17.34 -2.82 2.93
N VAL A 259 17.76 -3.78 2.12
CA VAL A 259 17.03 -5.02 1.89
C VAL A 259 17.61 -6.07 2.84
N VAL A 260 16.85 -6.41 3.87
CA VAL A 260 17.24 -7.42 4.86
C VAL A 260 16.76 -8.78 4.36
N ALA A 261 17.67 -9.54 3.80
CA ALA A 261 17.43 -10.91 3.38
C ALA A 261 17.68 -11.89 4.54
N ASP A 262 17.25 -13.13 4.36
CA ASP A 262 17.59 -14.28 5.23
C ASP A 262 17.27 -14.09 6.72
N ILE A 263 16.13 -13.43 7.00
CA ILE A 263 15.62 -13.35 8.37
C ILE A 263 15.09 -14.72 8.78
N ARG A 264 15.54 -15.21 9.93
CA ARG A 264 15.12 -16.49 10.49
C ARG A 264 14.62 -16.35 11.94
N LEU A 265 13.69 -17.20 12.30
CA LEU A 265 13.20 -17.31 13.67
C LEU A 265 14.24 -18.06 14.53
N LEU A 266 14.54 -17.52 15.70
CA LEU A 266 15.41 -18.20 16.67
C LEU A 266 14.59 -19.14 17.55
N ASN A 267 15.07 -20.40 17.65
CA ASN A 267 14.50 -21.43 18.50
C ASN A 267 15.20 -21.41 19.87
N GLY A 268 14.54 -20.83 20.90
CA GLY A 268 15.02 -20.94 22.27
C GLY A 268 16.31 -20.17 22.56
N LYS A 269 16.76 -20.20 23.83
CA LYS A 269 17.86 -19.41 24.38
C LYS A 269 19.03 -19.20 23.41
N THR A 270 19.22 -17.96 23.02
CA THR A 270 20.38 -17.50 22.25
C THR A 270 21.68 -17.87 23.00
N SER A 271 22.41 -18.85 22.52
CA SER A 271 23.81 -18.91 22.81
C SER A 271 24.47 -17.74 22.06
N SER A 272 25.01 -16.78 22.78
CA SER A 272 25.92 -15.77 22.27
C SER A 272 27.15 -16.48 21.72
N ALA A 273 27.12 -16.84 20.44
CA ALA A 273 28.30 -17.32 19.76
C ALA A 273 29.18 -16.09 19.47
N SER A 274 30.18 -15.92 20.27
CA SER A 274 31.30 -15.01 19.99
C SER A 274 31.91 -15.39 18.63
N GLY A 275 31.68 -14.53 17.63
CA GLY A 275 32.18 -14.71 16.26
C GLY A 275 31.11 -14.79 15.17
N SER A 276 29.81 -14.75 15.47
CA SER A 276 28.77 -14.80 14.46
C SER A 276 28.46 -13.43 13.87
N THR A 277 28.37 -13.35 12.57
CA THR A 277 27.89 -12.18 11.82
C THR A 277 26.37 -12.01 11.92
N ASP A 278 25.72 -12.78 12.78
CA ASP A 278 24.27 -12.72 13.02
C ASP A 278 23.93 -11.64 14.05
N CYS A 279 22.96 -10.83 13.72
CA CYS A 279 22.31 -9.90 14.64
C CYS A 279 20.93 -10.41 15.04
N THR A 280 20.52 -10.07 16.24
CA THR A 280 19.20 -10.48 16.77
C THR A 280 18.30 -9.29 16.96
N LEU A 281 17.02 -9.49 16.66
CA LEU A 281 15.94 -8.52 16.86
C LEU A 281 14.79 -9.21 17.58
N SER A 282 14.10 -8.49 18.44
CA SER A 282 12.88 -8.97 19.09
C SER A 282 11.67 -8.24 18.55
N GLY A 283 10.64 -9.00 18.18
CA GLY A 283 9.42 -8.43 17.64
C GLY A 283 8.18 -9.22 18.10
N THR A 284 7.02 -8.72 17.74
CA THR A 284 5.74 -9.35 18.04
C THR A 284 5.10 -9.81 16.71
N ILE A 285 4.65 -11.05 16.65
CA ILE A 285 3.87 -11.56 15.52
C ILE A 285 2.56 -10.78 15.46
N THR A 286 2.28 -10.10 14.36
CA THR A 286 1.03 -9.38 14.15
C THR A 286 0.04 -10.19 13.33
N ARG A 287 0.54 -11.01 12.39
CA ARG A 287 -0.32 -11.82 11.51
C ARG A 287 0.38 -13.12 11.10
N LEU A 288 -0.44 -14.17 10.92
CA LEU A 288 -0.08 -15.41 10.24
C LEU A 288 -1.03 -15.61 9.06
N ALA A 289 -0.52 -15.74 7.86
CA ALA A 289 -1.32 -15.93 6.66
C ALA A 289 -0.79 -17.13 5.86
N LEU A 290 -1.68 -18.08 5.54
CA LEU A 290 -1.33 -19.23 4.69
C LEU A 290 -1.18 -18.77 3.24
N GLU A 291 -0.02 -19.01 2.65
CA GLU A 291 0.20 -18.84 1.21
C GLU A 291 -0.38 -20.04 0.46
N LYS A 292 -1.45 -19.85 -0.29
CA LYS A 292 -2.12 -20.92 -1.00
C LYS A 292 -1.24 -21.63 -2.03
N ALA A 293 -0.30 -20.90 -2.63
CA ALA A 293 0.58 -21.45 -3.68
C ALA A 293 1.69 -22.34 -3.15
N SER A 294 2.30 -22.01 -2.00
CA SER A 294 3.42 -22.76 -1.41
C SER A 294 2.99 -23.69 -0.28
N GLY A 295 1.82 -23.46 0.31
CA GLY A 295 1.39 -24.13 1.53
C GLY A 295 2.15 -23.70 2.79
N GLU A 296 2.99 -22.69 2.69
CA GLU A 296 3.74 -22.11 3.80
C GLU A 296 2.96 -21.00 4.49
N VAL A 297 3.40 -20.62 5.69
CA VAL A 297 2.77 -19.53 6.45
C VAL A 297 3.67 -18.31 6.42
N ARG A 298 3.13 -17.22 5.91
CA ARG A 298 3.75 -15.90 6.03
C ARG A 298 3.46 -15.34 7.42
N ALA A 299 4.51 -15.09 8.19
CA ALA A 299 4.43 -14.44 9.48
C ALA A 299 4.87 -12.97 9.35
N SER A 300 3.98 -12.05 9.67
CA SER A 300 4.29 -10.62 9.80
C SER A 300 4.68 -10.33 11.25
N ILE A 301 5.81 -9.68 11.44
CA ILE A 301 6.41 -9.43 12.75
C ILE A 301 6.74 -7.94 12.85
N LEU A 302 6.23 -7.28 13.87
CA LEU A 302 6.51 -5.88 14.15
C LEU A 302 7.68 -5.78 15.13
N VAL A 303 8.80 -5.19 14.67
CA VAL A 303 10.00 -4.94 15.45
C VAL A 303 10.13 -3.45 15.67
N ALA A 304 9.74 -2.95 16.84
CA ALA A 304 9.82 -1.52 17.21
C ALA A 304 9.30 -0.56 16.12
N GLY A 305 8.14 -0.89 15.52
CA GLY A 305 7.54 -0.10 14.44
C GLY A 305 8.03 -0.44 13.03
N VAL A 306 9.03 -1.32 12.89
CA VAL A 306 9.50 -1.82 11.59
C VAL A 306 8.82 -3.16 11.29
N PRO A 307 8.01 -3.25 10.23
CA PRO A 307 7.41 -4.51 9.84
C PRO A 307 8.44 -5.39 9.12
N LEU A 308 8.59 -6.62 9.61
CA LEU A 308 9.39 -7.66 8.98
C LEU A 308 8.51 -8.86 8.66
N THR A 309 8.83 -9.56 7.60
CA THR A 309 8.09 -10.74 7.14
C THR A 309 9.03 -11.92 7.00
N ILE A 310 8.61 -13.07 7.48
CA ILE A 310 9.29 -14.35 7.26
C ILE A 310 8.28 -15.39 6.75
N VAL A 311 8.77 -16.36 6.00
CA VAL A 311 7.96 -17.48 5.53
C VAL A 311 8.41 -18.73 6.29
N LEU A 312 7.45 -19.44 6.87
CA LEU A 312 7.69 -20.58 7.76
C LEU A 312 6.85 -21.79 7.32
N PRO A 313 7.37 -23.01 7.42
CA PRO A 313 6.56 -24.21 7.25
C PRO A 313 5.44 -24.26 8.30
N GLN A 314 4.25 -24.76 7.92
CA GLN A 314 3.14 -24.92 8.87
C GLN A 314 3.51 -25.78 10.09
N GLN A 315 4.37 -26.76 9.89
CA GLN A 315 4.87 -27.60 10.97
C GLN A 315 5.58 -26.76 12.04
N GLN A 316 6.46 -25.83 11.65
CA GLN A 316 7.18 -24.95 12.58
C GLN A 316 6.23 -24.03 13.35
N ILE A 317 5.15 -23.56 12.73
CA ILE A 317 4.11 -22.75 13.42
C ILE A 317 3.49 -23.56 14.55
N ARG A 318 3.16 -24.82 14.31
CA ARG A 318 2.55 -25.71 15.33
C ARG A 318 3.53 -26.08 16.43
N GLU A 319 4.74 -26.54 16.07
CA GLU A 319 5.76 -26.97 17.02
C GLU A 319 6.19 -25.86 17.98
N GLN A 320 6.28 -24.65 17.48
CA GLN A 320 6.67 -23.49 18.28
C GLN A 320 5.47 -22.73 18.85
N ALA A 321 4.24 -23.21 18.66
CA ALA A 321 3.01 -22.58 19.09
C ALA A 321 2.97 -21.08 18.75
N LEU A 322 3.25 -20.72 17.51
CA LEU A 322 3.26 -19.32 17.05
C LEU A 322 1.83 -18.83 16.80
N TYR A 323 1.53 -17.63 17.30
CA TYR A 323 0.22 -16.99 17.16
C TYR A 323 0.38 -15.46 17.15
N PRO A 324 -0.57 -14.71 16.59
CA PRO A 324 -0.59 -13.26 16.69
C PRO A 324 -0.56 -12.78 18.15
N GLY A 325 0.30 -11.80 18.45
CA GLY A 325 0.57 -11.32 19.81
C GLY A 325 1.78 -11.97 20.49
N ARG A 326 2.28 -13.10 19.96
CA ARG A 326 3.46 -13.75 20.54
C ARG A 326 4.74 -12.96 20.22
N ARG A 327 5.57 -12.75 21.26
CA ARG A 327 6.91 -12.16 21.11
C ARG A 327 7.89 -13.24 20.63
N VAL A 328 8.71 -12.88 19.66
CA VAL A 328 9.68 -13.78 19.01
C VAL A 328 11.02 -13.09 18.83
N SER A 329 12.09 -13.88 18.75
CA SER A 329 13.43 -13.41 18.44
C SER A 329 13.77 -13.81 17.00
N LEU A 330 14.28 -12.87 16.24
CA LEU A 330 14.72 -13.03 14.85
C LEU A 330 16.23 -12.92 14.78
N ALA A 331 16.85 -13.67 13.89
CA ALA A 331 18.23 -13.47 13.50
C ALA A 331 18.32 -13.09 12.03
N TYR A 332 19.28 -12.26 11.71
CA TYR A 332 19.63 -11.93 10.33
C TYR A 332 21.15 -11.75 10.21
N ASN A 333 21.65 -12.03 9.01
CA ASN A 333 23.06 -11.85 8.71
C ASN A 333 23.29 -10.42 8.20
N TRP A 334 23.92 -9.55 8.99
CA TRP A 334 24.11 -8.14 8.63
C TRP A 334 25.03 -7.90 7.41
N PRO A 335 26.06 -8.74 7.11
CA PRO A 335 26.80 -8.66 5.86
C PRO A 335 25.99 -8.98 4.61
N SER A 336 24.89 -9.71 4.71
CA SER A 336 24.03 -10.05 3.56
C SER A 336 23.04 -8.93 3.19
N ILE A 337 22.99 -7.84 3.96
CA ILE A 337 22.17 -6.68 3.64
C ILE A 337 22.60 -6.06 2.32
N ARG A 338 21.64 -5.89 1.42
CA ARG A 338 21.80 -5.20 0.14
C ARG A 338 21.21 -3.80 0.22
N TRP A 339 21.77 -2.87 -0.53
CA TRP A 339 21.30 -1.50 -0.59
C TRP A 339 20.47 -1.25 -1.85
N ALA A 340 19.39 -0.48 -1.67
CA ALA A 340 18.48 -0.08 -2.72
C ALA A 340 18.67 1.39 -3.13
#